data_723421732072c987c1cc001e3cd32998
#
_entry.id   723421732072c987c1cc001e3cd32998
#
_cell.length_a   1.000
_cell.length_b   1.000
_cell.length_c   1.000
_cell.angle_alpha   90.00
_cell.angle_beta   90.00
_cell.angle_gamma   90.00
#
_symmetry.space_group_name_H-M   'P 1'
#
loop_
_entity.id
_entity.type
_entity.pdbx_description
1 polymer ?
#
loop_
_entity_poly.entity_id
_entity_poly.type
_entity_poly.pdbx_seq_one_letter_code
_entity_poly.pdbx_strand_id
1 'polypeptide(L)'
;MAGIKEIRTRIDSVQQTLKITNAMYLISSSKMRKARQQLNNVQPYFLKIRSTIADILHHSPEIEHIYFDKRPEVKRRKAGYIVITGDKGLAGAYNHNVLRLAEEQLAQEDDPTLFLIGQMGRAYFAERDIRVDGEFMFTVQDPTIARARDIADIFIRLFREGQLDDVYVVYTEMVTPMRLEPRVQKLLPARTACIIRRCSICPRPTGCSSIWCRAASRVSCSARWSSRSAPSRMPA
;
A
#
# COMPACT_ATOMS: atom_id res chain seq x y z
N MET A 1 -48.05 -27.37 21.14
CA MET A 1 -48.33 -26.80 19.79
C MET A 1 -47.62 -25.47 19.53
N ALA A 2 -47.08 -24.79 20.53
CA ALA A 2 -46.27 -23.58 20.34
C ALA A 2 -45.01 -23.85 19.48
N GLY A 3 -44.31 -24.95 19.68
CA GLY A 3 -43.06 -25.24 18.97
C GLY A 3 -43.14 -25.38 17.44
N ILE A 4 -44.25 -25.88 16.87
CA ILE A 4 -44.37 -26.04 15.40
C ILE A 4 -44.49 -24.68 14.71
N LYS A 5 -45.25 -23.74 15.31
CA LYS A 5 -45.40 -22.38 14.78
C LYS A 5 -44.07 -21.60 14.86
N GLU A 6 -43.36 -21.76 15.95
CA GLU A 6 -42.05 -21.15 16.17
C GLU A 6 -41.02 -21.69 15.16
N ILE A 7 -41.00 -23.00 14.91
CA ILE A 7 -40.09 -23.60 13.92
C ILE A 7 -40.40 -23.07 12.52
N ARG A 8 -41.67 -22.95 12.13
CA ARG A 8 -42.04 -22.37 10.81
C ARG A 8 -41.56 -20.94 10.67
N THR A 9 -41.83 -20.11 11.69
CA THR A 9 -41.35 -18.71 11.67
C THR A 9 -39.83 -18.64 11.55
N ARG A 10 -39.10 -19.54 12.21
CA ARG A 10 -37.64 -19.61 12.11
C ARG A 10 -37.17 -20.03 10.72
N ILE A 11 -37.85 -21.00 10.09
CA ILE A 11 -37.56 -21.42 8.70
C ILE A 11 -37.78 -20.24 7.74
N ASP A 12 -38.89 -19.53 7.85
CA ASP A 12 -39.18 -18.37 6.99
C ASP A 12 -38.13 -17.27 7.17
N SER A 13 -37.72 -16.97 8.41
CA SER A 13 -36.68 -16.02 8.70
C SER A 13 -35.34 -16.41 8.08
N VAL A 14 -34.94 -17.69 8.20
CA VAL A 14 -33.69 -18.19 7.61
C VAL A 14 -33.75 -18.12 6.09
N GLN A 15 -34.88 -18.43 5.47
CA GLN A 15 -35.07 -18.32 4.01
C GLN A 15 -34.97 -16.87 3.52
N GLN A 16 -35.53 -15.91 4.26
CA GLN A 16 -35.39 -14.49 3.95
C GLN A 16 -33.95 -14.05 4.06
N THR A 17 -33.24 -14.43 5.14
CA THR A 17 -31.84 -14.15 5.35
C THR A 17 -30.98 -14.73 4.21
N LEU A 18 -31.28 -15.95 3.74
CA LEU A 18 -30.59 -16.57 2.62
C LEU A 18 -30.72 -15.74 1.33
N LYS A 19 -31.94 -15.26 1.04
CA LYS A 19 -32.19 -14.42 -0.15
C LYS A 19 -31.38 -13.13 -0.09
N ILE A 20 -31.35 -12.47 1.07
CA ILE A 20 -30.56 -11.24 1.28
C ILE A 20 -29.06 -11.52 1.11
N THR A 21 -28.57 -12.60 1.72
CA THR A 21 -27.15 -13.00 1.65
C THR A 21 -26.73 -13.29 0.20
N ASN A 22 -27.57 -14.01 -0.57
CA ASN A 22 -27.30 -14.27 -1.98
C ASN A 22 -27.26 -12.98 -2.80
N ALA A 23 -28.16 -12.03 -2.56
CA ALA A 23 -28.13 -10.73 -3.23
C ALA A 23 -26.84 -9.96 -2.89
N MET A 24 -26.44 -9.93 -1.61
CA MET A 24 -25.19 -9.32 -1.17
C MET A 24 -23.97 -9.98 -1.80
N TYR A 25 -23.95 -11.30 -1.92
CA TYR A 25 -22.90 -12.06 -2.60
C TYR A 25 -22.75 -11.65 -4.07
N LEU A 26 -23.84 -11.56 -4.80
CA LEU A 26 -23.83 -11.17 -6.23
C LEU A 26 -23.32 -9.74 -6.42
N ILE A 27 -23.79 -8.80 -5.59
CA ILE A 27 -23.34 -7.40 -5.63
C ILE A 27 -21.83 -7.31 -5.30
N SER A 28 -21.40 -7.99 -4.25
CA SER A 28 -19.99 -7.97 -3.82
C SER A 28 -19.07 -8.59 -4.86
N SER A 29 -19.47 -9.70 -5.46
CA SER A 29 -18.73 -10.37 -6.53
C SER A 29 -18.62 -9.50 -7.78
N SER A 30 -19.67 -8.76 -8.13
CA SER A 30 -19.65 -7.81 -9.25
C SER A 30 -18.71 -6.63 -8.96
N LYS A 31 -18.80 -6.04 -7.76
CA LYS A 31 -17.91 -4.94 -7.33
C LYS A 31 -16.45 -5.39 -7.31
N MET A 32 -16.17 -6.58 -6.81
CA MET A 32 -14.80 -7.12 -6.79
C MET A 32 -14.23 -7.29 -8.19
N ARG A 33 -15.02 -7.82 -9.14
CA ARG A 33 -14.60 -7.95 -10.55
C ARG A 33 -14.29 -6.60 -11.16
N LYS A 34 -15.15 -5.59 -10.95
CA LYS A 34 -14.95 -4.23 -11.44
C LYS A 34 -13.68 -3.61 -10.86
N ALA A 35 -13.47 -3.72 -9.55
CA ALA A 35 -12.27 -3.19 -8.88
C ALA A 35 -10.99 -3.87 -9.40
N ARG A 36 -11.01 -5.18 -9.60
CA ARG A 36 -9.87 -5.92 -10.18
C ARG A 36 -9.56 -5.48 -11.60
N GLN A 37 -10.58 -5.26 -12.42
CA GLN A 37 -10.39 -4.77 -13.78
C GLN A 37 -9.79 -3.36 -13.78
N GLN A 38 -10.26 -2.47 -12.91
CA GLN A 38 -9.68 -1.14 -12.73
C GLN A 38 -8.21 -1.20 -12.31
N LEU A 39 -7.86 -2.06 -11.35
CA LEU A 39 -6.47 -2.29 -10.94
C LEU A 39 -5.61 -2.77 -12.10
N ASN A 40 -6.07 -3.77 -12.85
CA ASN A 40 -5.33 -4.32 -13.99
C ASN A 40 -5.10 -3.27 -15.10
N ASN A 41 -6.03 -2.35 -15.30
CA ASN A 41 -5.90 -1.28 -16.28
C ASN A 41 -4.85 -0.23 -15.87
N VAL A 42 -4.72 0.04 -14.58
CA VAL A 42 -3.81 1.08 -14.04
C VAL A 42 -2.41 0.51 -13.78
N GLN A 43 -2.30 -0.77 -13.44
CA GLN A 43 -1.05 -1.44 -13.06
C GLN A 43 0.09 -1.29 -14.07
N PRO A 44 -0.10 -1.48 -15.42
CA PRO A 44 0.98 -1.34 -16.38
C PRO A 44 1.59 0.07 -16.41
N TYR A 45 0.74 1.09 -16.22
CA TYR A 45 1.18 2.49 -16.14
C TYR A 45 2.10 2.72 -14.93
N PHE A 46 1.71 2.24 -13.75
CA PHE A 46 2.55 2.34 -12.55
C PHE A 46 3.87 1.59 -12.67
N LEU A 47 3.85 0.40 -13.27
CA LEU A 47 5.08 -0.37 -13.50
C LEU A 47 6.03 0.39 -14.42
N LYS A 48 5.50 1.03 -15.47
CA LYS A 48 6.30 1.84 -16.40
C LYS A 48 6.90 3.06 -15.73
N ILE A 49 6.12 3.81 -14.95
CA ILE A 49 6.62 4.95 -14.18
C ILE A 49 7.74 4.51 -13.23
N ARG A 50 7.52 3.45 -12.47
CA ARG A 50 8.53 2.93 -11.53
C ARG A 50 9.83 2.54 -12.22
N SER A 51 9.75 1.84 -13.37
CA SER A 51 10.95 1.48 -14.14
C SER A 51 11.68 2.73 -14.62
N THR A 52 10.94 3.73 -15.14
CA THR A 52 11.54 4.98 -15.60
C THR A 52 12.23 5.75 -14.47
N ILE A 53 11.59 5.85 -13.31
CA ILE A 53 12.21 6.49 -12.13
C ILE A 53 13.45 5.71 -11.69
N ALA A 54 13.40 4.38 -11.66
CA ALA A 54 14.54 3.54 -11.32
C ALA A 54 15.71 3.74 -12.29
N ASP A 55 15.43 3.84 -13.60
CA ASP A 55 16.42 4.08 -14.63
C ASP A 55 17.07 5.48 -14.46
N ILE A 56 16.27 6.51 -14.20
CA ILE A 56 16.77 7.87 -13.94
C ILE A 56 17.69 7.88 -12.72
N LEU A 57 17.28 7.27 -11.61
CA LEU A 57 18.07 7.21 -10.38
C LEU A 57 19.34 6.36 -10.52
N HIS A 58 19.32 5.38 -11.41
CA HIS A 58 20.52 4.57 -11.71
C HIS A 58 21.56 5.39 -12.50
N HIS A 59 21.11 6.21 -13.45
CA HIS A 59 22.02 7.03 -14.28
C HIS A 59 22.42 8.35 -13.63
N SER A 60 21.67 8.80 -12.64
CA SER A 60 21.92 10.06 -11.92
C SER A 60 21.80 9.83 -10.41
N PRO A 61 22.77 9.17 -9.77
CA PRO A 61 22.70 8.82 -8.35
C PRO A 61 22.80 10.03 -7.41
N GLU A 62 23.26 11.16 -7.90
CA GLU A 62 23.48 12.42 -7.13
C GLU A 62 22.31 13.40 -7.26
N ILE A 63 21.10 12.92 -7.58
CA ILE A 63 19.92 13.80 -7.63
C ILE A 63 19.60 14.28 -6.21
N GLU A 64 19.94 15.54 -5.94
CA GLU A 64 19.48 16.24 -4.75
C GLU A 64 18.06 16.76 -4.99
N HIS A 65 17.10 16.15 -4.34
CA HIS A 65 15.71 16.59 -4.41
C HIS A 65 15.01 16.36 -3.08
N ILE A 66 14.15 17.28 -2.69
CA ILE A 66 13.45 17.27 -1.40
C ILE A 66 12.75 15.93 -1.09
N TYR A 67 12.27 15.22 -2.10
CA TYR A 67 11.59 13.92 -1.93
C TYR A 67 12.53 12.76 -1.64
N PHE A 68 13.84 12.93 -1.81
CA PHE A 68 14.87 11.95 -1.46
C PHE A 68 15.65 12.34 -0.21
N ASP A 69 15.43 13.57 0.30
CA ASP A 69 16.10 14.08 1.48
C ASP A 69 15.65 13.32 2.73
N LYS A 70 16.60 12.68 3.39
CA LYS A 70 16.36 11.89 4.60
C LYS A 70 16.30 12.75 5.87
N ARG A 71 16.59 14.05 5.79
CA ARG A 71 16.65 14.98 6.92
C ARG A 71 17.38 14.37 8.13
N PRO A 72 18.66 14.04 8.02
CA PRO A 72 19.40 13.36 9.09
C PRO A 72 19.53 14.20 10.37
N GLU A 73 19.36 15.51 10.27
CA GLU A 73 19.51 16.46 11.37
C GLU A 73 18.32 16.49 12.34
N VAL A 74 17.18 15.93 11.94
CA VAL A 74 15.97 15.92 12.76
C VAL A 74 16.04 14.81 13.80
N LYS A 75 16.23 15.19 15.07
CA LYS A 75 16.33 14.25 16.20
C LYS A 75 14.98 13.59 16.53
N ARG A 76 13.88 14.35 16.44
CA ARG A 76 12.53 13.87 16.69
C ARG A 76 11.71 13.96 15.40
N ARG A 77 11.45 12.84 14.78
CA ARG A 77 10.74 12.75 13.50
C ARG A 77 9.24 12.78 13.69
N LYS A 78 8.59 13.61 12.89
CA LYS A 78 7.13 13.65 12.81
C LYS A 78 6.68 12.67 11.73
N ALA A 79 6.15 11.53 12.16
CA ALA A 79 5.70 10.50 11.25
C ALA A 79 4.20 10.63 10.97
N GLY A 80 3.83 10.68 9.69
CA GLY A 80 2.43 10.65 9.22
C GLY A 80 2.05 9.25 8.74
N TYR A 81 0.98 8.68 9.28
CA TYR A 81 0.47 7.37 8.91
C TYR A 81 -0.87 7.48 8.21
N ILE A 82 -0.92 7.07 6.94
CA ILE A 82 -2.15 6.97 6.16
C ILE A 82 -2.68 5.55 6.32
N VAL A 83 -3.79 5.37 7.03
CA VAL A 83 -4.38 4.04 7.25
C VAL A 83 -5.62 3.89 6.38
N ILE A 84 -5.59 2.90 5.48
CA ILE A 84 -6.68 2.61 4.55
C ILE A 84 -7.51 1.45 5.09
N THR A 85 -8.74 1.76 5.52
CA THR A 85 -9.72 0.79 6.03
C THR A 85 -10.98 0.79 5.18
N GLY A 86 -11.89 -0.16 5.40
CA GLY A 86 -13.20 -0.15 4.75
C GLY A 86 -14.16 0.89 5.35
N ASP A 87 -15.17 1.28 4.57
CA ASP A 87 -16.26 2.15 5.05
C ASP A 87 -17.34 1.36 5.80
N LYS A 88 -17.42 0.05 5.58
CA LYS A 88 -18.44 -0.83 6.17
C LYS A 88 -17.79 -2.02 6.88
N GLY A 89 -18.47 -2.53 7.91
CA GLY A 89 -18.13 -3.76 8.57
C GLY A 89 -18.45 -5.02 7.73
N LEU A 90 -18.52 -6.15 8.38
CA LEU A 90 -18.80 -7.48 7.79
C LEU A 90 -17.75 -7.94 6.76
N ALA A 91 -16.52 -7.45 6.88
CA ALA A 91 -15.39 -7.80 6.03
C ALA A 91 -14.42 -8.82 6.68
N GLY A 92 -14.89 -9.59 7.66
CA GLY A 92 -14.05 -10.52 8.41
C GLY A 92 -12.89 -9.80 9.11
N ALA A 93 -11.70 -10.37 9.08
CA ALA A 93 -10.51 -9.82 9.70
C ALA A 93 -9.84 -8.69 8.92
N TYR A 94 -10.36 -8.29 7.76
CA TYR A 94 -9.75 -7.29 6.87
C TYR A 94 -9.40 -5.98 7.60
N ASN A 95 -10.40 -5.33 8.20
CA ASN A 95 -10.19 -4.08 8.90
C ASN A 95 -9.34 -4.28 10.16
N HIS A 96 -9.62 -5.32 10.95
CA HIS A 96 -8.91 -5.61 12.20
C HIS A 96 -7.40 -5.81 11.99
N ASN A 97 -7.00 -6.55 10.96
CA ASN A 97 -5.59 -6.81 10.69
C ASN A 97 -4.81 -5.54 10.32
N VAL A 98 -5.42 -4.63 9.53
CA VAL A 98 -4.80 -3.34 9.17
C VAL A 98 -4.70 -2.43 10.39
N LEU A 99 -5.75 -2.36 11.19
CA LEU A 99 -5.80 -1.52 12.39
C LEU A 99 -4.78 -1.96 13.43
N ARG A 100 -4.67 -3.27 13.69
CA ARG A 100 -3.66 -3.82 14.57
C ARG A 100 -2.24 -3.50 14.10
N LEU A 101 -1.96 -3.69 12.80
CA LEU A 101 -0.66 -3.35 12.24
C LEU A 101 -0.37 -1.85 12.36
N ALA A 102 -1.37 -1.01 12.17
CA ALA A 102 -1.22 0.44 12.37
C ALA A 102 -0.88 0.77 13.83
N GLU A 103 -1.56 0.19 14.80
CA GLU A 103 -1.24 0.36 16.22
C GLU A 103 0.19 -0.07 16.57
N GLU A 104 0.62 -1.24 16.07
CA GLU A 104 1.99 -1.74 16.26
C GLU A 104 3.05 -0.77 15.72
N GLN A 105 2.76 -0.06 14.63
CA GLN A 105 3.66 0.94 14.06
C GLN A 105 3.61 2.27 14.82
N LEU A 106 2.43 2.73 15.19
CA LEU A 106 2.24 3.97 15.95
C LEU A 106 2.92 3.90 17.32
N ALA A 107 2.90 2.73 17.96
CA ALA A 107 3.56 2.52 19.26
C ALA A 107 5.10 2.63 19.21
N GLN A 108 5.70 2.60 18.03
CA GLN A 108 7.16 2.70 17.84
C GLN A 108 7.64 4.14 17.59
N GLU A 109 6.71 5.07 17.41
CA GLU A 109 7.00 6.47 17.05
C GLU A 109 6.70 7.41 18.22
N ASP A 110 7.50 8.47 18.35
CA ASP A 110 7.38 9.44 19.46
C ASP A 110 6.22 10.43 19.26
N ASP A 111 5.93 10.82 18.01
CA ASP A 111 4.91 11.84 17.70
C ASP A 111 4.21 11.50 16.35
N PRO A 112 3.43 10.40 16.33
CA PRO A 112 2.76 10.00 15.12
C PRO A 112 1.49 10.82 14.89
N THR A 113 1.24 11.25 13.65
CA THR A 113 -0.02 11.83 13.19
C THR A 113 -0.75 10.84 12.30
N LEU A 114 -2.00 10.56 12.60
CA LEU A 114 -2.82 9.56 11.92
C LEU A 114 -3.79 10.19 10.94
N PHE A 115 -3.78 9.70 9.71
CA PHE A 115 -4.68 10.10 8.62
C PHE A 115 -5.53 8.89 8.21
N LEU A 116 -6.84 8.98 8.38
CA LEU A 116 -7.73 7.83 8.22
C LEU A 116 -8.55 7.92 6.93
N ILE A 117 -8.43 6.89 6.10
CA ILE A 117 -9.29 6.66 4.94
C ILE A 117 -10.25 5.52 5.27
N GLY A 118 -11.53 5.78 5.22
CA GLY A 118 -12.59 4.83 5.56
C GLY A 118 -13.14 5.01 6.98
N GLN A 119 -14.41 4.63 7.14
CA GLN A 119 -15.17 4.89 8.36
C GLN A 119 -14.81 3.94 9.51
N MET A 120 -14.44 2.69 9.19
CA MET A 120 -14.11 1.70 10.21
C MET A 120 -12.87 2.09 11.02
N GLY A 121 -11.86 2.69 10.35
CA GLY A 121 -10.67 3.21 11.03
C GLY A 121 -11.01 4.37 11.97
N ARG A 122 -11.88 5.28 11.55
CA ARG A 122 -12.30 6.40 12.40
C ARG A 122 -13.03 5.96 13.64
N ALA A 123 -13.99 5.05 13.49
CA ALA A 123 -14.70 4.49 14.63
C ALA A 123 -13.75 3.80 15.62
N TYR A 124 -12.75 3.09 15.09
CA TYR A 124 -11.79 2.36 15.90
C TYR A 124 -10.84 3.28 16.70
N PHE A 125 -10.34 4.34 16.07
CA PHE A 125 -9.40 5.27 16.72
C PHE A 125 -10.07 6.42 17.48
N ALA A 126 -11.38 6.62 17.32
CA ALA A 126 -12.13 7.63 18.08
C ALA A 126 -12.10 7.40 19.60
N GLU A 127 -11.95 6.15 20.04
CA GLU A 127 -11.88 5.77 21.46
C GLU A 127 -10.45 5.74 22.02
N ARG A 128 -9.45 6.11 21.21
CA ARG A 128 -8.04 6.04 21.57
C ARG A 128 -7.42 7.43 21.61
N ASP A 129 -6.50 7.62 22.52
CA ASP A 129 -5.74 8.88 22.68
C ASP A 129 -4.59 8.97 21.68
N ILE A 130 -4.94 9.00 20.39
CA ILE A 130 -4.00 9.14 19.27
C ILE A 130 -4.38 10.37 18.47
N ARG A 131 -3.39 11.17 18.08
CA ARG A 131 -3.61 12.36 17.26
C ARG A 131 -4.09 12.00 15.85
N VAL A 132 -5.39 12.16 15.62
CA VAL A 132 -6.03 11.96 14.33
C VAL A 132 -6.26 13.32 13.67
N ASP A 133 -5.90 13.44 12.38
CA ASP A 133 -6.24 14.62 11.60
C ASP A 133 -7.75 14.65 11.30
N GLY A 134 -8.45 15.65 11.85
CA GLY A 134 -9.90 15.78 11.75
C GLY A 134 -10.39 16.32 10.39
N GLU A 135 -9.53 17.03 9.65
CA GLU A 135 -9.88 17.62 8.35
C GLU A 135 -9.73 16.60 7.22
N PHE A 136 -8.93 15.56 7.44
CA PHE A 136 -8.69 14.51 6.46
C PHE A 136 -9.86 13.52 6.38
N MET A 137 -10.89 13.87 5.58
CA MET A 137 -12.15 13.12 5.49
C MET A 137 -12.33 12.44 4.12
N PHE A 138 -11.57 11.38 3.85
CA PHE A 138 -11.70 10.59 2.63
C PHE A 138 -12.41 9.25 2.87
N THR A 139 -13.24 8.85 1.91
CA THR A 139 -13.91 7.54 1.87
C THR A 139 -13.25 6.65 0.83
N VAL A 140 -13.38 5.34 1.01
CA VAL A 140 -12.84 4.34 0.05
C VAL A 140 -13.77 4.12 -1.15
N GLN A 141 -14.99 4.67 -1.10
CA GLN A 141 -15.94 4.53 -2.19
C GLN A 141 -15.49 5.30 -3.43
N ASP A 142 -15.60 4.66 -4.59
CA ASP A 142 -15.26 5.22 -5.90
C ASP A 142 -13.83 5.80 -5.96
N PRO A 143 -12.80 4.95 -5.86
CA PRO A 143 -11.42 5.40 -5.96
C PRO A 143 -11.13 5.93 -7.35
N THR A 144 -10.84 7.23 -7.46
CA THR A 144 -10.45 7.91 -8.69
C THR A 144 -9.02 8.41 -8.61
N ILE A 145 -8.37 8.57 -9.75
CA ILE A 145 -7.03 9.16 -9.82
C ILE A 145 -7.03 10.61 -9.31
N ALA A 146 -8.13 11.35 -9.52
CA ALA A 146 -8.26 12.71 -9.00
C ALA A 146 -8.21 12.74 -7.48
N ARG A 147 -9.01 11.91 -6.79
CA ARG A 147 -8.97 11.81 -5.32
C ARG A 147 -7.62 11.36 -4.78
N ALA A 148 -6.96 10.43 -5.47
CA ALA A 148 -5.62 9.99 -5.10
C ALA A 148 -4.60 11.14 -5.22
N ARG A 149 -4.76 12.01 -6.23
CA ARG A 149 -3.94 13.22 -6.40
C ARG A 149 -4.19 14.22 -5.30
N ASP A 150 -5.44 14.50 -4.96
CA ASP A 150 -5.81 15.43 -3.88
C ASP A 150 -5.17 14.98 -2.55
N ILE A 151 -5.24 13.68 -2.25
CA ILE A 151 -4.59 13.09 -1.08
C ILE A 151 -3.07 13.28 -1.15
N ALA A 152 -2.46 12.96 -2.29
CA ALA A 152 -1.01 13.09 -2.46
C ALA A 152 -0.54 14.54 -2.29
N ASP A 153 -1.29 15.52 -2.83
CA ASP A 153 -0.96 16.95 -2.73
C ASP A 153 -0.98 17.44 -1.28
N ILE A 154 -1.90 16.95 -0.45
CA ILE A 154 -1.93 17.24 0.99
C ILE A 154 -0.61 16.76 1.64
N PHE A 155 -0.21 15.51 1.43
CA PHE A 155 1.01 14.97 2.06
C PHE A 155 2.29 15.60 1.51
N ILE A 156 2.34 15.91 0.22
CA ILE A 156 3.47 16.62 -0.39
C ILE A 156 3.61 18.01 0.24
N ARG A 157 2.50 18.73 0.46
CA ARG A 157 2.51 20.04 1.13
C ARG A 157 3.00 19.92 2.57
N LEU A 158 2.42 19.02 3.39
CA LEU A 158 2.82 18.81 4.78
C LEU A 158 4.31 18.41 4.90
N PHE A 159 4.79 17.61 3.97
CA PHE A 159 6.20 17.22 3.91
C PHE A 159 7.10 18.41 3.53
N ARG A 160 6.71 19.24 2.56
CA ARG A 160 7.47 20.44 2.14
C ARG A 160 7.54 21.50 3.23
N GLU A 161 6.45 21.68 3.96
CA GLU A 161 6.34 22.64 5.08
C GLU A 161 7.07 22.15 6.35
N GLY A 162 7.61 20.94 6.37
CA GLY A 162 8.29 20.35 7.53
C GLY A 162 7.33 19.99 8.68
N GLN A 163 6.04 19.86 8.39
CA GLN A 163 5.05 19.37 9.34
C GLN A 163 5.13 17.85 9.50
N LEU A 164 5.57 17.15 8.44
CA LEU A 164 5.85 15.72 8.45
C LEU A 164 7.25 15.47 7.89
N ASP A 165 8.00 14.57 8.51
CA ASP A 165 9.33 14.14 8.06
C ASP A 165 9.30 12.77 7.39
N ASP A 166 8.41 11.91 7.84
CA ASP A 166 8.19 10.59 7.28
C ASP A 166 6.70 10.39 6.98
N VAL A 167 6.39 9.80 5.83
CA VAL A 167 5.01 9.45 5.45
C VAL A 167 4.93 7.98 5.12
N TYR A 168 4.04 7.29 5.83
CA TYR A 168 3.77 5.86 5.66
C TYR A 168 2.34 5.63 5.22
N VAL A 169 2.11 4.58 4.45
CA VAL A 169 0.77 4.07 4.17
C VAL A 169 0.62 2.65 4.71
N VAL A 170 -0.47 2.42 5.44
CA VAL A 170 -0.86 1.11 5.97
C VAL A 170 -2.11 0.67 5.23
N TYR A 171 -2.01 -0.43 4.52
CA TYR A 171 -3.08 -0.93 3.66
C TYR A 171 -3.06 -2.45 3.56
N THR A 172 -4.11 -3.04 3.03
CA THR A 172 -4.14 -4.47 2.73
C THR A 172 -3.80 -4.72 1.27
N GLU A 173 -2.75 -5.49 1.02
CA GLU A 173 -2.39 -5.96 -0.30
C GLU A 173 -3.08 -7.30 -0.61
N MET A 174 -3.69 -7.40 -1.77
CA MET A 174 -4.23 -8.64 -2.29
C MET A 174 -3.12 -9.42 -3.02
N VAL A 175 -2.46 -10.33 -2.32
CA VAL A 175 -1.40 -11.18 -2.90
C VAL A 175 -2.01 -12.20 -3.85
N THR A 176 -3.12 -12.81 -3.44
CA THR A 176 -3.96 -13.69 -4.26
C THR A 176 -5.43 -13.40 -3.96
N PRO A 177 -6.39 -13.90 -4.76
CA PRO A 177 -7.82 -13.75 -4.46
C PRO A 177 -8.24 -14.26 -3.08
N MET A 178 -7.48 -15.19 -2.52
CA MET A 178 -7.72 -15.82 -1.22
C MET A 178 -6.81 -15.29 -0.10
N ARG A 179 -5.70 -14.60 -0.45
CA ARG A 179 -4.69 -14.17 0.51
C ARG A 179 -4.56 -12.67 0.52
N LEU A 180 -4.99 -12.08 1.60
CA LEU A 180 -4.90 -10.66 1.91
C LEU A 180 -3.86 -10.46 3.00
N GLU A 181 -2.91 -9.55 2.80
CA GLU A 181 -1.86 -9.24 3.76
C GLU A 181 -1.87 -7.75 4.09
N PRO A 182 -1.94 -7.36 5.36
CA PRO A 182 -1.74 -5.98 5.76
C PRO A 182 -0.26 -5.63 5.57
N ARG A 183 0.00 -4.43 5.04
CA ARG A 183 1.37 -3.94 4.78
C ARG A 183 1.53 -2.50 5.16
N VAL A 184 2.76 -2.17 5.56
CA VAL A 184 3.24 -0.81 5.74
C VAL A 184 4.22 -0.48 4.63
N GLN A 185 4.03 0.66 3.99
CA GLN A 185 4.93 1.14 2.96
C GLN A 185 5.29 2.60 3.23
N LYS A 186 6.58 2.90 3.26
CA LYS A 186 7.06 4.28 3.32
C LYS A 186 6.90 4.95 1.97
N LEU A 187 6.24 6.11 1.95
CA LEU A 187 6.03 6.93 0.76
C LEU A 187 7.09 8.04 0.66
N LEU A 188 7.28 8.79 1.74
CA LEU A 188 8.23 9.90 1.80
C LEU A 188 9.12 9.78 3.05
N PRO A 189 10.38 10.16 2.96
CA PRO A 189 11.15 10.36 1.73
C PRO A 189 11.26 9.07 0.92
N ALA A 190 11.28 9.22 -0.40
CA ALA A 190 11.35 8.09 -1.31
C ALA A 190 12.72 7.40 -1.20
N ARG A 191 12.73 6.11 -0.89
CA ARG A 191 13.96 5.33 -0.82
C ARG A 191 14.33 4.82 -2.22
N THR A 192 15.47 5.22 -2.74
CA THR A 192 16.04 4.73 -3.99
C THR A 192 16.06 3.19 -4.03
N ALA A 193 16.45 2.56 -2.93
CA ALA A 193 16.44 1.09 -2.80
C ALA A 193 15.03 0.45 -2.84
N CYS A 194 14.00 1.18 -2.41
CA CYS A 194 12.63 0.67 -2.39
C CYS A 194 11.98 0.72 -3.78
N ILE A 195 12.34 1.71 -4.59
CA ILE A 195 11.90 1.83 -5.98
C ILE A 195 12.47 0.68 -6.82
N ILE A 196 13.72 0.30 -6.56
CA ILE A 196 14.44 -0.75 -7.30
C ILE A 196 14.06 -2.16 -6.80
N ARG A 197 13.87 -2.38 -5.49
CA ARG A 197 13.73 -3.73 -4.92
C ARG A 197 12.31 -4.29 -4.81
N ARG A 198 11.27 -3.46 -4.81
CA ARG A 198 9.88 -3.97 -4.66
C ARG A 198 9.09 -3.86 -5.95
N CYS A 199 9.38 -4.73 -6.88
CA CYS A 199 8.36 -5.28 -7.74
C CYS A 199 7.55 -6.29 -6.90
N SER A 200 6.73 -5.83 -5.96
CA SER A 200 5.86 -6.69 -5.14
C SER A 200 4.72 -7.33 -5.95
N ILE A 201 4.68 -7.05 -7.24
CA ILE A 201 3.74 -7.64 -8.21
C ILE A 201 4.46 -8.67 -9.11
N CYS A 202 5.80 -8.75 -9.04
CA CYS A 202 6.51 -9.89 -9.62
C CYS A 202 6.59 -11.00 -8.55
N PRO A 203 5.93 -12.15 -8.75
CA PRO A 203 6.19 -13.31 -7.93
C PRO A 203 7.70 -13.61 -8.03
N ARG A 204 8.29 -14.09 -6.93
CA ARG A 204 9.71 -14.38 -6.73
C ARG A 204 10.43 -14.91 -7.99
N PRO A 205 11.75 -14.73 -8.13
CA PRO A 205 12.52 -14.98 -9.36
C PRO A 205 12.46 -16.42 -9.92
N THR A 206 11.78 -17.34 -9.27
CA THR A 206 11.61 -18.73 -9.72
C THR A 206 10.49 -18.93 -10.75
N GLY A 207 9.73 -17.87 -11.14
CA GLY A 207 8.61 -18.00 -12.08
C GLY A 207 8.50 -16.89 -13.14
N CYS A 208 9.42 -15.95 -13.20
CA CYS A 208 9.36 -14.87 -14.19
C CYS A 208 10.02 -15.33 -15.50
N SER A 209 9.20 -15.91 -16.41
CA SER A 209 9.60 -16.26 -17.78
C SER A 209 9.61 -15.06 -18.74
N SER A 210 9.46 -13.82 -18.24
CA SER A 210 9.48 -12.64 -19.10
C SER A 210 10.91 -12.29 -19.50
N ILE A 211 11.09 -12.10 -20.80
CA ILE A 211 12.33 -11.74 -21.50
C ILE A 211 13.04 -10.53 -20.87
N TRP A 212 12.30 -9.64 -20.20
CA TRP A 212 12.80 -8.43 -19.55
C TRP A 212 13.57 -8.67 -18.24
N CYS A 213 13.22 -9.69 -17.43
CA CYS A 213 14.01 -10.01 -16.24
C CYS A 213 15.37 -10.62 -16.57
N ARG A 214 15.50 -11.29 -17.72
CA ARG A 214 16.78 -11.83 -18.23
C ARG A 214 17.69 -10.75 -18.82
N ALA A 215 17.14 -9.67 -19.36
CA ALA A 215 17.94 -8.55 -19.87
C ALA A 215 18.56 -7.76 -18.70
N ALA A 216 17.81 -7.45 -17.65
CA ALA A 216 18.31 -6.72 -16.49
C ALA A 216 19.40 -7.49 -15.70
N SER A 217 19.31 -8.82 -15.63
CA SER A 217 20.35 -9.63 -14.96
C SER A 217 21.63 -9.78 -15.79
N ARG A 218 21.58 -9.67 -17.12
CA ARG A 218 22.78 -9.72 -17.97
C ARG A 218 23.58 -8.43 -17.95
N VAL A 219 22.92 -7.27 -17.82
CA VAL A 219 23.61 -5.97 -17.75
C VAL A 219 24.40 -5.82 -16.44
N SER A 220 23.88 -6.33 -15.32
CA SER A 220 24.60 -6.29 -14.04
C SER A 220 25.77 -7.29 -13.95
N CYS A 221 25.80 -8.32 -14.78
CA CYS A 221 26.88 -9.30 -14.82
C CYS A 221 28.04 -8.89 -15.73
N SER A 222 27.77 -8.13 -16.79
CA SER A 222 28.82 -7.64 -17.71
C SER A 222 29.64 -6.47 -17.11
N ALA A 223 29.05 -5.65 -16.23
CA ALA A 223 29.76 -4.58 -15.56
C ALA A 223 30.77 -5.07 -14.48
N ARG A 224 30.66 -6.32 -14.05
CA ARG A 224 31.57 -6.90 -13.03
C ARG A 224 32.76 -7.65 -13.63
N TRP A 225 32.82 -7.82 -14.96
CA TRP A 225 33.90 -8.55 -15.63
C TRP A 225 34.96 -7.67 -16.30
N SER A 226 34.70 -6.37 -16.48
CA SER A 226 35.67 -5.44 -17.08
C SER A 226 36.70 -4.83 -16.09
N SER A 227 36.61 -5.15 -14.78
CA SER A 227 37.57 -4.64 -13.78
C SER A 227 38.62 -5.66 -13.30
N ARG A 228 38.75 -6.82 -13.96
CA ARG A 228 39.71 -7.89 -13.58
C ARG A 228 40.57 -8.39 -14.72
N SER A 229 41.14 -7.53 -15.55
CA SER A 229 42.25 -7.96 -16.42
C SER A 229 43.10 -6.77 -16.83
N ALA A 230 43.98 -6.35 -15.95
CA ALA A 230 45.20 -5.63 -16.30
C ALA A 230 46.37 -6.54 -15.99
N PRO A 231 47.13 -7.07 -16.96
CA PRO A 231 48.35 -7.79 -16.68
C PRO A 231 49.47 -6.78 -16.40
N SER A 232 50.09 -6.94 -15.24
CA SER A 232 51.33 -6.30 -14.85
C SER A 232 52.44 -6.69 -15.85
N ARG A 233 52.98 -5.75 -16.61
CA ARG A 233 54.28 -5.90 -17.26
C ARG A 233 55.39 -5.48 -16.28
N MET A 234 56.25 -6.41 -15.95
CA MET A 234 57.58 -6.13 -15.39
C MET A 234 58.55 -5.69 -16.48
N PRO A 235 59.50 -4.79 -16.16
CA PRO A 235 60.59 -4.41 -17.07
C PRO A 235 61.76 -5.39 -16.95
N ALA A 236 62.43 -5.59 -18.08
CA ALA A 236 63.80 -6.12 -18.15
C ALA A 236 64.80 -4.95 -18.03
#